data_bcb3ffef61edd4ff4faddb218fe5fba1
#
_entry.id   bcb3ffef61edd4ff4faddb218fe5fba1
#
_cell.length_a   1.000
_cell.length_b   1.000
_cell.length_c   1.000
_cell.angle_alpha   90.00
_cell.angle_beta   90.00
_cell.angle_gamma   90.00
#
_symmetry.space_group_name_H-M   'P 1'
#
loop_
_entity.id
_entity.type
_entity.pdbx_description
1 polymer ?
#
loop_
_entity_poly.entity_id
_entity_poly.type
_entity_poly.pdbx_seq_one_letter_code
_entity_poly.pdbx_strand_id
1 'polypeptide(L)'
;MLLNEIIKEVGMTKRAVKYYEEKGLLSVDKDSNGYRNYSMQDVKTLKKISVYRKLGIGIKDIQTLLEKDDKSILLRIYQEKLQEKILQDSELEALKQFIDDGNADKAN
;
A
#
# COMPACT_ATOMS: atom_id res chain seq x y z
N MET A 1 11.62 15.66 14.84
CA MET A 1 11.84 16.35 13.54
C MET A 1 10.55 17.02 13.09
N LEU A 2 10.68 18.10 12.35
CA LEU A 2 9.54 18.86 11.82
C LEU A 2 8.96 18.19 10.59
N LEU A 3 7.76 18.61 10.19
CA LEU A 3 7.06 18.05 9.03
C LEU A 3 7.91 18.08 7.75
N ASN A 4 8.54 19.21 7.47
CA ASN A 4 9.40 19.33 6.26
C ASN A 4 10.58 18.36 6.27
N GLU A 5 11.10 18.06 7.43
CA GLU A 5 12.20 17.12 7.59
C GLU A 5 11.75 15.68 7.37
N ILE A 6 10.63 15.29 7.98
CA ILE A 6 10.14 13.92 7.84
C ILE A 6 9.67 13.63 6.41
N ILE A 7 9.07 14.58 5.73
CA ILE A 7 8.67 14.46 4.33
C ILE A 7 9.88 14.07 3.46
N LYS A 8 10.99 14.73 3.64
CA LYS A 8 12.23 14.44 2.91
C LYS A 8 12.78 13.06 3.27
N GLU A 9 12.77 12.75 4.57
CA GLU A 9 13.32 11.49 5.08
C GLU A 9 12.57 10.27 4.54
N VAL A 10 11.23 10.33 4.49
CA VAL A 10 10.41 9.20 4.06
C VAL A 10 10.04 9.24 2.58
N GLY A 11 10.27 10.34 1.89
CA GLY A 11 9.94 10.48 0.48
C GLY A 11 8.44 10.52 0.20
N MET A 12 7.66 11.07 1.12
CA MET A 12 6.21 11.23 0.96
C MET A 12 5.84 12.70 0.77
N THR A 13 4.63 12.95 0.27
CA THR A 13 4.08 14.30 0.23
C THR A 13 3.60 14.71 1.61
N LYS A 14 3.54 16.02 1.85
CA LYS A 14 2.95 16.59 3.06
C LYS A 14 1.52 16.09 3.28
N ARG A 15 0.75 16.04 2.20
CA ARG A 15 -0.65 15.59 2.24
C ARG A 15 -0.75 14.13 2.68
N ALA A 16 0.13 13.27 2.20
CA ALA A 16 0.15 11.86 2.57
C ALA A 16 0.45 11.68 4.06
N VAL A 17 1.47 12.37 4.58
CA VAL A 17 1.82 12.30 6.00
C VAL A 17 0.66 12.75 6.87
N LYS A 18 0.03 13.87 6.53
CA LYS A 18 -1.15 14.38 7.26
C LYS A 18 -2.31 13.40 7.21
N TYR A 19 -2.54 12.77 6.06
CA TYR A 19 -3.59 11.79 5.91
C TYR A 19 -3.40 10.60 6.85
N TYR A 20 -2.18 10.08 6.94
CA TYR A 20 -1.89 8.94 7.83
C TYR A 20 -1.99 9.34 9.30
N GLU A 21 -1.62 10.57 9.64
CA GLU A 21 -1.82 11.11 10.98
C GLU A 21 -3.30 11.19 11.34
N GLU A 22 -4.14 11.69 10.43
CA GLU A 22 -5.60 11.78 10.60
C GLU A 22 -6.24 10.40 10.78
N LYS A 23 -5.69 9.39 10.11
CA LYS A 23 -6.18 8.02 10.23
C LYS A 23 -5.70 7.31 11.50
N GLY A 24 -4.93 8.01 12.33
CA GLY A 24 -4.46 7.46 13.59
C GLY A 24 -3.30 6.49 13.47
N LEU A 25 -2.61 6.47 12.32
CA LEU A 25 -1.46 5.58 12.12
C LEU A 25 -0.19 6.12 12.74
N LEU A 26 -0.16 7.40 13.08
CA LEU A 26 0.96 8.08 13.71
C LEU A 26 0.50 8.68 15.03
N SER A 27 1.37 8.59 16.03
CA SER A 27 1.18 9.26 17.31
C SER A 27 2.15 10.44 17.36
N VAL A 28 1.68 11.60 16.94
CA VAL A 28 2.53 12.78 16.78
C VAL A 28 2.30 13.73 17.95
N ASP A 29 3.39 14.08 18.63
CA ASP A 29 3.38 15.06 19.69
C ASP A 29 3.54 16.46 19.11
N LYS A 30 2.91 17.44 19.77
CA LYS A 30 3.12 18.85 19.46
C LYS A 30 4.00 19.45 20.55
N ASP A 31 4.94 20.30 20.14
CA ASP A 31 5.75 21.03 21.10
C ASP A 31 4.95 22.18 21.74
N SER A 32 5.60 22.94 22.64
CA SER A 32 4.97 24.05 23.36
C SER A 32 4.47 25.16 22.43
N ASN A 33 5.00 25.26 21.21
CA ASN A 33 4.59 26.24 20.21
C ASN A 33 3.51 25.71 19.26
N GLY A 34 3.03 24.49 19.48
CA GLY A 34 2.01 23.87 18.64
C GLY A 34 2.52 23.25 17.36
N TYR A 35 3.83 23.21 17.14
CA TYR A 35 4.42 22.55 15.98
C TYR A 35 4.48 21.03 16.19
N ARG A 36 4.19 20.29 15.13
CA ARG A 36 4.29 18.82 15.15
C ARG A 36 5.74 18.40 15.26
N ASN A 37 6.01 17.50 16.18
CA ASN A 37 7.33 16.93 16.39
C ASN A 37 7.30 15.44 16.10
N TYR A 38 7.86 15.04 14.96
CA TYR A 38 7.90 13.66 14.52
C TYR A 38 9.13 12.95 15.07
N SER A 39 8.96 11.69 15.47
CA SER A 39 10.00 10.85 16.03
C SER A 39 10.63 9.94 14.98
N MET A 40 11.74 9.30 15.35
CA MET A 40 12.32 8.24 14.49
C MET A 40 11.39 7.06 14.37
N GLN A 41 10.54 6.80 15.35
CA GLN A 41 9.52 5.76 15.26
C GLN A 41 8.49 6.12 14.18
N ASP A 42 8.12 7.40 14.08
CA ASP A 42 7.22 7.88 13.02
C ASP A 42 7.83 7.66 11.64
N VAL A 43 9.14 7.89 11.50
CA VAL A 43 9.87 7.61 10.24
C VAL A 43 9.74 6.14 9.88
N LYS A 44 9.99 5.24 10.82
CA LYS A 44 9.90 3.78 10.60
C LYS A 44 8.48 3.39 10.22
N THR A 45 7.49 3.93 10.92
CA THR A 45 6.07 3.66 10.65
C THR A 45 5.69 4.11 9.24
N LEU A 46 6.06 5.33 8.84
CA LEU A 46 5.77 5.85 7.51
C LEU A 46 6.45 5.03 6.41
N LYS A 47 7.68 4.61 6.61
CA LYS A 47 8.38 3.74 5.65
C LYS A 47 7.68 2.40 5.50
N LYS A 48 7.20 1.84 6.59
CA LYS A 48 6.43 0.58 6.61
C LYS A 48 5.09 0.76 5.87
N ILE A 49 4.38 1.85 6.13
CA ILE A 49 3.15 2.20 5.42
C ILE A 49 3.41 2.31 3.91
N SER A 50 4.50 2.95 3.51
CA SER A 50 4.87 3.10 2.11
C SER A 50 5.01 1.74 1.43
N VAL A 51 5.70 0.79 2.06
CA VAL A 51 5.85 -0.57 1.55
C VAL A 51 4.49 -1.26 1.41
N TYR A 52 3.66 -1.22 2.43
CA TYR A 52 2.34 -1.84 2.41
C TYR A 52 1.45 -1.24 1.32
N ARG A 53 1.49 0.08 1.13
CA ARG A 53 0.72 0.73 0.07
C ARG A 53 1.18 0.30 -1.32
N LYS A 54 2.47 0.15 -1.53
CA LYS A 54 3.01 -0.35 -2.80
C LYS A 54 2.57 -1.78 -3.08
N LEU A 55 2.33 -2.56 -2.03
CA LEU A 55 1.79 -3.91 -2.16
C LEU A 55 0.27 -3.93 -2.37
N GLY A 56 -0.36 -2.75 -2.41
CA GLY A 56 -1.80 -2.64 -2.61
C GLY A 56 -2.64 -2.95 -1.36
N ILE A 57 -2.02 -2.87 -0.18
CA ILE A 57 -2.73 -3.13 1.07
C ILE A 57 -3.53 -1.89 1.48
N GLY A 58 -4.79 -2.09 1.83
CA GLY A 58 -5.69 -1.01 2.23
C GLY A 58 -5.41 -0.49 3.64
N ILE A 59 -5.93 0.71 3.93
CA ILE A 59 -5.67 1.41 5.20
C ILE A 59 -6.10 0.58 6.42
N LYS A 60 -7.25 -0.09 6.36
CA LYS A 60 -7.73 -0.90 7.48
C LYS A 60 -6.78 -2.02 7.83
N ASP A 61 -6.29 -2.72 6.82
CA ASP A 61 -5.32 -3.80 7.03
C ASP A 61 -3.98 -3.27 7.52
N ILE A 62 -3.55 -2.11 7.01
CA ILE A 62 -2.34 -1.45 7.49
C ILE A 62 -2.46 -1.10 8.97
N GLN A 63 -3.59 -0.54 9.40
CA GLN A 63 -3.84 -0.25 10.81
C GLN A 63 -3.66 -1.48 11.68
N THR A 64 -4.27 -2.59 11.27
CA THR A 64 -4.17 -3.84 12.02
C THR A 64 -2.74 -4.39 12.03
N LEU A 65 -2.06 -4.34 10.88
CA LEU A 65 -0.66 -4.80 10.78
C LEU A 65 0.28 -3.98 11.65
N LEU A 66 0.06 -2.68 11.77
CA LEU A 66 0.88 -1.81 12.62
C LEU A 66 0.63 -2.07 14.11
N GLU A 67 -0.61 -2.44 14.47
CA GLU A 67 -0.99 -2.70 15.86
C GLU A 67 -0.58 -4.09 16.34
N LYS A 68 -0.79 -5.11 15.52
CA LYS A 68 -0.69 -6.52 15.95
C LYS A 68 0.42 -7.31 15.27
N ASP A 69 0.98 -6.82 14.18
CA ASP A 69 1.98 -7.55 13.38
C ASP A 69 1.51 -8.98 13.07
N ASP A 70 0.26 -9.13 12.67
CA ASP A 70 -0.40 -10.41 12.48
C ASP A 70 -0.12 -10.97 11.08
N LYS A 71 0.71 -12.01 11.02
CA LYS A 71 1.09 -12.67 9.78
C LYS A 71 -0.10 -13.29 9.04
N SER A 72 -1.19 -13.60 9.73
CA SER A 72 -2.39 -14.17 9.09
C SER A 72 -3.02 -13.18 8.10
N ILE A 73 -2.93 -11.89 8.39
CA ILE A 73 -3.40 -10.83 7.48
C ILE A 73 -2.58 -10.82 6.20
N LEU A 74 -1.26 -10.90 6.32
CA LEU A 74 -0.37 -10.94 5.17
C LEU A 74 -0.61 -12.19 4.32
N LEU A 75 -0.84 -13.32 4.96
CA LEU A 75 -1.15 -14.57 4.27
C LEU A 75 -2.47 -14.46 3.50
N ARG A 76 -3.50 -13.89 4.11
CA ARG A 76 -4.79 -13.67 3.45
C ARG A 76 -4.61 -12.79 2.21
N ILE A 77 -3.89 -11.68 2.35
CA ILE A 77 -3.62 -10.76 1.24
C ILE A 77 -2.86 -11.46 0.13
N TYR A 78 -1.86 -12.26 0.48
CA TYR A 78 -1.10 -13.05 -0.49
C TYR A 78 -2.01 -14.00 -1.27
N GLN A 79 -2.89 -14.71 -0.57
CA GLN A 79 -3.83 -15.63 -1.20
C GLN A 79 -4.81 -14.93 -2.12
N GLU A 80 -5.33 -13.76 -1.70
CA GLU A 80 -6.22 -12.94 -2.53
C GLU A 80 -5.52 -12.49 -3.81
N LYS A 81 -4.29 -12.02 -3.71
CA LYS A 81 -3.51 -11.60 -4.87
C LYS A 81 -3.17 -12.75 -5.79
N LEU A 82 -2.90 -13.92 -5.24
CA LEU A 82 -2.65 -15.11 -6.03
C LEU A 82 -3.88 -15.51 -6.84
N GLN A 83 -5.07 -15.44 -6.24
CA GLN A 83 -6.34 -15.69 -6.93
C GLN A 83 -6.57 -14.68 -8.05
N GLU A 84 -6.31 -13.41 -7.79
CA GLU A 84 -6.42 -12.35 -8.80
C GLU A 84 -5.50 -12.64 -9.99
N LYS A 85 -4.26 -13.04 -9.73
CA LYS A 85 -3.30 -13.39 -10.77
C LYS A 85 -3.77 -14.58 -11.62
N ILE A 86 -4.26 -15.62 -10.98
CA ILE A 86 -4.78 -16.82 -11.65
C ILE A 86 -5.93 -16.42 -12.58
N LEU A 87 -6.84 -15.59 -12.09
CA LEU A 87 -7.97 -15.11 -12.89
C LEU A 87 -7.50 -14.27 -14.07
N GLN A 88 -6.58 -13.35 -13.85
CA GLN A 88 -6.03 -12.51 -14.91
C GLN A 88 -5.30 -13.33 -15.96
N ASP A 89 -4.52 -14.33 -15.55
CA ASP A 89 -3.82 -15.23 -16.46
C ASP A 89 -4.84 -16.01 -17.31
N SER A 90 -5.93 -16.46 -16.71
CA SER A 90 -7.03 -17.16 -17.41
C SER A 90 -7.70 -16.26 -18.43
N GLU A 91 -7.96 -15.00 -18.08
CA GLU A 91 -8.55 -14.01 -18.99
C GLU A 91 -7.64 -13.71 -20.18
N LEU A 92 -6.34 -13.58 -19.93
CA LEU A 92 -5.36 -13.36 -21.00
C LEU A 92 -5.29 -14.55 -21.95
N GLU A 93 -5.32 -15.75 -21.42
CA GLU A 93 -5.32 -16.97 -22.22
C GLU A 93 -6.57 -17.05 -23.11
N ALA A 94 -7.74 -16.72 -22.54
CA ALA A 94 -8.99 -16.69 -23.28
C ALA A 94 -8.96 -15.66 -24.42
N LEU A 95 -8.43 -14.46 -24.13
CA LEU A 95 -8.29 -13.41 -25.14
C LEU A 95 -7.37 -13.82 -26.26
N LYS A 96 -6.24 -14.44 -25.92
CA LYS A 96 -5.27 -14.94 -26.90
C LYS A 96 -5.91 -15.96 -27.83
N GLN A 97 -6.66 -16.90 -27.26
CA GLN A 97 -7.36 -17.92 -28.03
C GLN A 97 -8.37 -17.31 -28.98
N PHE A 98 -9.10 -16.30 -28.54
CA PHE A 98 -10.06 -15.56 -29.37
C PHE A 98 -9.36 -14.89 -30.55
N ILE A 99 -8.20 -14.29 -30.32
CA ILE A 99 -7.39 -13.66 -31.37
C ILE A 99 -6.93 -14.71 -32.39
N ASP A 100 -6.41 -15.85 -31.93
CA ASP A 100 -5.90 -16.92 -32.78
C ASP A 100 -7.04 -17.53 -33.62
N ASP A 101 -8.19 -17.80 -33.00
CA ASP A 101 -9.37 -18.34 -33.68
C ASP A 101 -9.91 -17.36 -34.74
N GLY A 102 -9.97 -16.07 -34.37
CA GLY A 102 -10.36 -15.02 -35.32
C GLY A 102 -9.42 -14.92 -36.51
N ASN A 103 -8.12 -15.08 -36.30
CA ASN A 103 -7.14 -15.10 -37.38
C ASN A 103 -7.30 -16.35 -38.27
N ALA A 104 -7.58 -17.51 -37.65
CA ALA A 104 -7.83 -18.73 -38.38
C ALA A 104 -9.06 -18.59 -39.28
N ASP A 105 -10.16 -17.99 -38.80
CA ASP A 105 -11.35 -17.72 -39.54
C ASP A 105 -11.08 -16.76 -40.72
N LYS A 106 -10.26 -15.76 -40.51
CA LYS A 106 -9.87 -14.81 -41.57
C LYS A 106 -9.00 -15.45 -42.64
N ALA A 107 -8.24 -16.46 -42.28
CA ALA A 107 -7.36 -17.17 -43.21
C ALA A 107 -8.13 -18.08 -44.16
N ASN A 108 -9.37 -18.39 -43.83
CA ASN A 108 -10.26 -19.17 -44.68
C ASN A 108 -11.05 -18.27 -45.61
#